data_7fa4c0210aae8f6f608a03ce6c46976d
#
_entry.id   7fa4c0210aae8f6f608a03ce6c46976d
#
_cell.length_a   1.000
_cell.length_b   1.000
_cell.length_c   1.000
_cell.angle_alpha   90.00
_cell.angle_beta   90.00
_cell.angle_gamma   90.00
#
_symmetry.space_group_name_H-M   'P 1'
#
loop_
_entity.id
_entity.type
_entity.pdbx_description
1 polymer ?
#
loop_
_entity_poly.entity_id
_entity_poly.type
_entity_poly.pdbx_seq_one_letter_code
_entity_poly.pdbx_strand_id
1 'polypeptide(L)' 'MPPKVKITKEMVLNAAFEITRADGIEAINAKNVAAYLKCSTQPVMYNFATIEELKLAVFDQA' A
#
# COMPACT_ATOMS: atom_id res chain seq x y z
N MET A 1 -20.60 -2.71 -17.15
CA MET A 1 -19.30 -3.16 -16.72
C MET A 1 -18.70 -2.15 -15.73
N PRO A 2 -18.33 -2.60 -14.56
CA PRO A 2 -17.78 -1.65 -13.61
C PRO A 2 -16.44 -1.12 -14.11
N PRO A 3 -16.16 0.15 -13.85
CA PRO A 3 -14.89 0.71 -14.25
C PRO A 3 -13.75 0.05 -13.46
N LYS A 4 -12.61 -0.05 -14.09
CA LYS A 4 -11.44 -0.54 -13.39
C LYS A 4 -11.09 0.42 -12.27
N VAL A 5 -10.91 -0.13 -11.08
CA VAL A 5 -10.46 0.69 -9.96
C VAL A 5 -8.98 0.99 -10.18
N LYS A 6 -8.69 2.25 -10.37
CA LYS A 6 -7.31 2.67 -10.52
C LYS A 6 -6.68 2.79 -9.14
N ILE A 7 -5.62 2.03 -8.92
CA ILE A 7 -4.91 2.09 -7.65
C ILE A 7 -3.96 3.29 -7.68
N THR A 8 -4.19 4.23 -6.80
CA THR A 8 -3.38 5.44 -6.72
C THR A 8 -2.36 5.32 -5.60
N LYS A 9 -1.37 6.21 -5.64
CA LYS A 9 -0.36 6.27 -4.59
C LYS A 9 -1.00 6.50 -3.22
N GLU A 10 -2.01 7.36 -3.18
CA GLU A 10 -2.73 7.65 -1.94
C GLU A 10 -3.42 6.41 -1.39
N MET A 11 -4.03 5.61 -2.27
CA MET A 11 -4.68 4.37 -1.85
C MET A 11 -3.67 3.40 -1.25
N VAL A 12 -2.52 3.26 -1.88
CA VAL A 12 -1.46 2.39 -1.38
C VAL A 12 -0.97 2.88 -0.02
N LEU A 13 -0.76 4.18 0.10
CA LEU A 13 -0.31 4.77 1.35
C LEU A 13 -1.32 4.56 2.47
N ASN A 14 -2.61 4.78 2.19
CA ASN A 14 -3.66 4.56 3.18
C ASN A 14 -3.72 3.11 3.62
N ALA A 15 -3.60 2.18 2.68
CA ALA A 15 -3.59 0.75 3.01
C ALA A 15 -2.41 0.42 3.92
N ALA A 16 -1.24 0.92 3.58
CA ALA A 16 -0.05 0.69 4.40
C ALA A 16 -0.20 1.30 5.79
N PHE A 17 -0.79 2.46 5.88
CA PHE A 17 -1.03 3.12 7.16
C PHE A 17 -1.94 2.28 8.05
N GLU A 18 -3.03 1.75 7.49
CA GLU A 18 -3.95 0.92 8.25
C GLU A 18 -3.30 -0.40 8.67
N ILE A 19 -2.47 -0.98 7.82
CA ILE A 19 -1.72 -2.19 8.15
C ILE A 19 -0.78 -1.90 9.33
N THR A 20 -0.12 -0.75 9.29
CA THR A 20 0.78 -0.35 10.37
C THR A 20 0.04 -0.20 11.69
N ARG A 21 -1.16 0.36 11.64
CA ARG A 21 -1.97 0.52 12.85
C ARG A 21 -2.42 -0.81 13.42
N ALA A 22 -2.71 -1.77 12.56
CA ALA A 22 -3.21 -3.06 13.00
C ALA A 22 -2.10 -4.02 13.41
N ASP A 23 -1.05 -4.11 12.61
CA ASP A 23 -0.02 -5.14 12.75
C ASP A 23 1.40 -4.61 12.91
N GLY A 24 1.58 -3.30 12.80
CA GLY A 24 2.89 -2.69 12.90
C GLY A 24 3.55 -2.49 11.53
N ILE A 25 4.58 -1.67 11.51
CA ILE A 25 5.22 -1.27 10.26
C ILE A 25 5.90 -2.44 9.54
N GLU A 26 6.29 -3.46 10.28
CA GLU A 26 6.95 -4.62 9.69
C GLU A 26 5.98 -5.46 8.86
N ALA A 27 4.68 -5.27 9.05
CA ALA A 27 3.67 -5.97 8.25
C ALA A 27 3.50 -5.36 6.86
N ILE A 28 4.12 -4.22 6.59
CA ILE A 28 4.00 -3.58 5.29
C ILE A 28 4.82 -4.34 4.27
N ASN A 29 4.14 -4.89 3.27
CA ASN A 29 4.79 -5.48 2.10
C ASN A 29 3.79 -5.46 0.96
N ALA A 30 4.28 -5.72 -0.25
CA ALA A 30 3.44 -5.63 -1.44
C ALA A 30 2.24 -6.58 -1.34
N LYS A 31 2.47 -7.78 -0.83
CA LYS A 31 1.41 -8.78 -0.71
C LYS A 31 0.31 -8.31 0.25
N ASN A 32 0.69 -7.81 1.42
CA ASN A 32 -0.29 -7.37 2.41
C ASN A 32 -1.06 -6.16 1.94
N VAL A 33 -0.38 -5.21 1.32
CA VAL A 33 -1.04 -4.01 0.79
C VAL A 33 -1.99 -4.39 -0.34
N ALA A 34 -1.54 -5.25 -1.23
CA ALA A 34 -2.39 -5.71 -2.34
C ALA A 34 -3.62 -6.44 -1.81
N ALA A 35 -3.45 -7.28 -0.81
CA ALA A 35 -4.58 -7.99 -0.19
C ALA A 35 -5.56 -7.01 0.44
N TYR A 36 -5.05 -5.98 1.10
CA TYR A 36 -5.90 -4.95 1.70
C TYR A 36 -6.72 -4.24 0.63
N LEU A 37 -6.09 -3.92 -0.49
CA LEU A 37 -6.75 -3.22 -1.58
C LEU A 37 -7.51 -4.15 -2.52
N LYS A 38 -7.40 -5.46 -2.29
CA LYS A 38 -8.04 -6.47 -3.15
C LYS A 38 -7.58 -6.35 -4.60
N CYS A 39 -6.29 -6.19 -4.79
CA CYS A 39 -5.69 -6.06 -6.11
C CYS A 39 -4.42 -6.90 -6.17
N SER A 40 -3.78 -6.92 -7.34
CA SER A 40 -2.49 -7.59 -7.48
C SER A 40 -1.38 -6.73 -6.90
N THR A 41 -0.18 -7.30 -6.78
CA THR A 41 0.97 -6.55 -6.28
C THR A 41 1.53 -5.55 -7.28
N GLN A 42 1.20 -5.72 -8.55
CA GLN A 42 1.72 -4.86 -9.61
C GLN A 42 1.43 -3.38 -9.40
N PRO A 43 0.16 -2.96 -9.20
CA PRO A 43 -0.11 -1.53 -9.00
C PRO A 43 0.51 -0.98 -7.71
N VAL A 44 0.69 -1.84 -6.71
CA VAL A 44 1.35 -1.40 -5.47
C VAL A 44 2.80 -1.03 -5.77
N MET A 45 3.51 -1.92 -6.45
CA MET A 45 4.91 -1.68 -6.78
C MET A 45 5.08 -0.62 -7.87
N TYR A 46 4.05 -0.41 -8.67
CA TYR A 46 4.08 0.65 -9.66
C TYR A 46 4.12 2.03 -9.00
N ASN A 47 3.40 2.18 -7.90
CA ASN A 47 3.33 3.45 -7.19
C ASN A 47 4.51 3.67 -6.25
N PHE A 48 5.06 2.59 -5.71
CA PHE A 48 6.22 2.65 -4.82
C PHE A 48 7.24 1.61 -5.29
N ALA A 49 8.36 2.08 -5.75
CA ALA A 49 9.39 1.22 -6.33
C ALA A 49 9.89 0.17 -5.34
N THR A 50 9.93 0.52 -4.06
CA THR A 50 10.35 -0.41 -3.02
C THR A 50 9.44 -0.29 -1.81
N ILE A 51 9.42 -1.34 -1.01
CA ILE A 51 8.66 -1.34 0.24
C ILE A 51 9.25 -0.32 1.23
N GLU A 52 10.56 -0.10 1.15
CA GLU A 52 11.19 0.90 2.01
C GLU A 52 10.65 2.29 1.73
N GLU A 53 10.45 2.63 0.47
CA GLU A 53 9.85 3.92 0.12
C GLU A 53 8.44 4.04 0.69
N LEU A 54 7.69 2.96 0.66
CA LEU A 54 6.34 2.95 1.21
C LEU A 54 6.37 3.16 2.72
N LYS A 55 7.28 2.49 3.40
CA LYS A 55 7.43 2.66 4.84
C LYS A 55 7.81 4.08 5.20
N LEU A 56 8.72 4.66 4.44
CA LEU A 56 9.12 6.05 4.65
C LEU A 56 7.95 7.01 4.46
N ALA A 57 7.12 6.74 3.46
CA ALA A 57 5.94 7.56 3.20
C ALA A 57 4.96 7.47 4.37
N VAL A 58 4.80 6.29 4.96
CA VAL A 58 3.95 6.11 6.13
C VAL A 58 4.49 6.92 7.31
N PHE A 59 5.80 6.85 7.54
CA PHE A 59 6.43 7.65 8.59
C PHE A 59 6.21 9.13 8.39
N ASP A 60 6.31 9.57 7.15
CA ASP A 60 6.16 10.99 6.82
C ASP A 60 4.74 11.48 7.10
N GLN A 61 3.76 10.59 6.94
CA GLN A 61 2.36 10.91 7.20
C GLN A 61 2.03 10.87 8.70
N ALA A 62 2.74 10.08 9.43
CA ALA A 62 2.54 10.00 10.86
C ALA A 62 3.21 11.20 11.55
#